data_d0b512b779c9124ddbd270e1e972e597
#
_entry.id   d0b512b779c9124ddbd270e1e972e597
#
_cell.length_a   1.000
_cell.length_b   1.000
_cell.length_c   1.000
_cell.angle_alpha   90.00
_cell.angle_beta   90.00
_cell.angle_gamma   90.00
#
_symmetry.space_group_name_H-M   'P 1'
#
loop_
_entity.id
_entity.type
_entity.pdbx_description
1 polymer ?
#
loop_
_entity_poly.entity_id
_entity_poly.type
_entity_poly.pdbx_seq_one_letter_code
_entity_poly.pdbx_strand_id
1 'polypeptide(L)'
;HAKTRLDLNYIIGEMIAELACGHAYVNPGEIKGPERIPMGLLGAELSRDKSGFYRIDKILPGAIYSQKLRSPLTEPGIGVKEGDYITAIDGISTATVDNIYSLLAGKANVLTELSINRTASSKGVRKVVIKPLDNEYPLYHYNWVQNNIKKVEEATNGRVGYVYIPDMGPDGLNEFARYFYPQLDKEALIIDDRANGGGNVSPMIIERLLREPYRLTMRRGS
;
A
#
# COMPACT_ATOMS: atom_id res chain seq x y z
N HIS A 1 26.21 -9.60 -34.40
CA HIS A 1 26.90 -10.56 -33.50
C HIS A 1 26.66 -10.10 -32.06
N ALA A 2 25.84 -10.83 -31.30
CA ALA A 2 25.68 -10.62 -29.87
C ALA A 2 26.99 -10.92 -29.15
N LYS A 3 27.51 -9.96 -28.39
CA LYS A 3 28.72 -10.11 -27.57
C LYS A 3 28.40 -10.21 -26.09
N THR A 4 27.22 -9.75 -25.70
CA THR A 4 26.77 -9.72 -24.31
C THR A 4 25.41 -10.35 -24.18
N ARG A 5 25.00 -10.67 -22.97
CA ARG A 5 23.62 -11.12 -22.69
C ARG A 5 22.59 -10.02 -23.03
N LEU A 6 22.94 -8.75 -22.86
CA LEU A 6 22.08 -7.64 -23.24
C LEU A 6 21.81 -7.62 -24.75
N ASP A 7 22.84 -7.79 -25.57
CA ASP A 7 22.69 -7.87 -27.03
C ASP A 7 21.77 -9.04 -27.43
N LEU A 8 21.96 -10.20 -26.78
CA LEU A 8 21.11 -11.37 -27.02
C LEU A 8 19.66 -11.11 -26.63
N ASN A 9 19.42 -10.52 -25.46
CA ASN A 9 18.06 -10.17 -25.00
C ASN A 9 17.39 -9.18 -25.94
N TYR A 10 18.13 -8.19 -26.45
CA TYR A 10 17.63 -7.25 -27.45
C TYR A 10 17.19 -7.98 -28.72
N ILE A 11 18.05 -8.83 -29.29
CA ILE A 11 17.75 -9.59 -30.53
C ILE A 11 16.53 -10.50 -30.29
N ILE A 12 16.45 -11.19 -29.16
CA ILE A 12 15.29 -12.04 -28.84
C ILE A 12 14.02 -11.18 -28.71
N GLY A 13 14.13 -9.98 -28.11
CA GLY A 13 13.02 -9.02 -28.00
C GLY A 13 12.50 -8.61 -29.37
N GLU A 14 13.37 -8.26 -30.32
CA GLU A 14 12.99 -7.94 -31.70
C GLU A 14 12.30 -9.14 -32.38
N MET A 15 12.83 -10.35 -32.22
CA MET A 15 12.20 -11.57 -32.77
C MET A 15 10.81 -11.82 -32.19
N ILE A 16 10.62 -11.60 -30.89
CA ILE A 16 9.31 -11.73 -30.22
C ILE A 16 8.34 -10.68 -30.73
N ALA A 17 8.79 -9.46 -30.98
CA ALA A 17 7.98 -8.38 -31.52
C ALA A 17 7.38 -8.73 -32.89
N GLU A 18 8.14 -9.44 -33.76
CA GLU A 18 7.65 -9.92 -35.06
C GLU A 18 6.46 -10.90 -34.95
N LEU A 19 6.34 -11.60 -33.81
CA LEU A 19 5.24 -12.53 -33.59
C LEU A 19 3.90 -11.83 -33.34
N ALA A 20 3.91 -10.53 -33.05
CA ALA A 20 2.75 -9.72 -32.68
C ALA A 20 1.86 -10.38 -31.60
N CYS A 21 2.47 -11.16 -30.70
CA CYS A 21 1.81 -11.85 -29.60
C CYS A 21 1.92 -11.04 -28.31
N GLY A 22 0.78 -10.81 -27.63
CA GLY A 22 0.79 -10.34 -26.25
C GLY A 22 1.34 -11.41 -25.30
N HIS A 23 1.81 -10.96 -24.13
CA HIS A 23 2.32 -11.85 -23.07
C HIS A 23 3.56 -12.70 -23.43
N ALA A 24 4.35 -12.23 -24.38
CA ALA A 24 5.65 -12.81 -24.69
C ALA A 24 6.78 -11.90 -24.19
N TYR A 25 7.71 -12.43 -23.40
CA TYR A 25 8.70 -11.64 -22.68
C TYR A 25 10.10 -12.26 -22.77
N VAL A 26 11.12 -11.40 -22.72
CA VAL A 26 12.52 -11.83 -22.59
C VAL A 26 12.94 -11.67 -21.13
N ASN A 27 13.38 -12.75 -20.52
CA ASN A 27 13.99 -12.70 -19.19
C ASN A 27 15.43 -12.19 -19.27
N PRO A 28 15.89 -11.34 -18.31
CA PRO A 28 17.26 -10.85 -18.30
C PRO A 28 18.30 -11.94 -18.14
N GLY A 29 17.91 -13.15 -17.70
CA GLY A 29 18.85 -14.27 -17.46
C GLY A 29 19.77 -14.01 -16.28
N GLU A 30 21.09 -14.22 -16.49
CA GLU A 30 22.11 -14.03 -15.46
C GLU A 30 22.43 -12.55 -15.15
N ILE A 31 21.84 -11.59 -15.86
CA ILE A 31 22.06 -10.17 -15.59
C ILE A 31 21.42 -9.81 -14.25
N LYS A 32 22.27 -9.55 -13.27
CA LYS A 32 21.84 -9.04 -11.97
C LYS A 32 21.63 -7.53 -12.08
N GLY A 33 20.48 -7.07 -11.64
CA GLY A 33 20.25 -5.64 -11.43
C GLY A 33 21.13 -5.07 -10.31
N PRO A 34 21.24 -3.75 -10.18
CA PRO A 34 21.95 -3.14 -9.06
C PRO A 34 21.36 -3.61 -7.73
N GLU A 35 22.24 -3.80 -6.75
CA GLU A 35 21.82 -4.11 -5.39
C GLU A 35 20.96 -2.97 -4.84
N ARG A 36 19.76 -3.31 -4.36
CA ARG A 36 18.85 -2.32 -3.77
C ARG A 36 19.11 -2.22 -2.27
N ILE A 37 19.36 -1.02 -1.79
CA ILE A 37 19.43 -0.74 -0.36
C ILE A 37 17.98 -0.72 0.17
N PRO A 38 17.61 -1.60 1.13
CA PRO A 38 16.26 -1.61 1.70
C PRO A 38 15.99 -0.29 2.43
N MET A 39 14.97 0.45 1.99
CA MET A 39 14.57 1.72 2.59
C MET A 39 13.56 1.47 3.71
N GLY A 40 13.82 2.01 4.91
CA GLY A 40 12.85 2.04 5.98
C GLY A 40 11.78 3.09 5.71
N LEU A 41 10.50 2.70 5.78
CA LEU A 41 9.36 3.55 5.52
C LEU A 41 8.48 3.65 6.76
N LEU A 42 7.91 4.83 7.01
CA LEU A 42 7.22 5.14 8.25
C LEU A 42 5.69 4.98 8.17
N GLY A 43 5.16 4.74 6.97
CA GLY A 43 3.71 4.72 6.75
C GLY A 43 3.08 6.06 7.07
N ALA A 44 3.74 7.15 6.66
CA ALA A 44 3.32 8.52 6.94
C ALA A 44 3.80 9.49 5.84
N GLU A 45 3.06 10.56 5.65
CA GLU A 45 3.45 11.69 4.82
C GLU A 45 4.19 12.70 5.71
N LEU A 46 5.36 13.12 5.24
CA LEU A 46 6.27 13.99 6.00
C LEU A 46 6.59 15.24 5.20
N SER A 47 6.71 16.38 5.89
CA SER A 47 7.24 17.62 5.32
C SER A 47 8.37 18.17 6.16
N ARG A 48 9.33 18.85 5.50
CA ARG A 48 10.42 19.53 6.20
C ARG A 48 9.94 20.89 6.67
N ASP A 49 10.03 21.13 7.97
CA ASP A 49 9.73 22.43 8.59
C ASP A 49 10.88 23.43 8.42
N LYS A 50 10.60 24.72 8.63
CA LYS A 50 11.60 25.80 8.59
C LYS A 50 12.72 25.62 9.61
N SER A 51 12.48 24.89 10.70
CA SER A 51 13.46 24.51 11.70
C SER A 51 14.48 23.48 11.22
N GLY A 52 14.22 22.87 10.05
CA GLY A 52 14.96 21.73 9.51
C GLY A 52 14.46 20.37 9.99
N PHE A 53 13.65 20.31 11.04
CA PHE A 53 13.02 19.06 11.48
C PHE A 53 11.88 18.63 10.54
N TYR A 54 11.49 17.35 10.62
CA TYR A 54 10.42 16.81 9.78
C TYR A 54 9.13 16.66 10.57
N ARG A 55 8.08 17.28 10.06
CA ARG A 55 6.73 17.20 10.59
C ARG A 55 6.02 15.99 10.00
N ILE A 56 5.26 15.30 10.82
CA ILE A 56 4.34 14.24 10.39
C ILE A 56 3.03 14.92 9.99
N ASP A 57 2.79 15.04 8.68
CA ASP A 57 1.60 15.71 8.17
C ASP A 57 0.39 14.78 8.23
N LYS A 58 0.61 13.50 7.93
CA LYS A 58 -0.43 12.48 7.96
C LYS A 58 0.17 11.13 8.30
N ILE A 59 -0.50 10.37 9.14
CA ILE A 59 -0.21 8.96 9.38
C ILE A 59 -1.19 8.14 8.54
N LEU A 60 -0.67 7.23 7.72
CA LEU A 60 -1.52 6.39 6.88
C LEU A 60 -2.29 5.41 7.78
N PRO A 61 -3.61 5.55 7.91
CA PRO A 61 -4.40 4.64 8.69
C PRO A 61 -4.36 3.25 8.04
N GLY A 62 -4.14 2.25 8.86
CA GLY A 62 -4.08 0.87 8.41
C GLY A 62 -5.35 0.09 8.76
N ALA A 63 -5.37 -1.17 8.36
CA ALA A 63 -6.42 -2.10 8.72
C ALA A 63 -6.08 -2.83 10.02
N ILE A 64 -7.02 -2.86 10.96
CA ILE A 64 -6.83 -3.55 12.26
C ILE A 64 -6.68 -5.06 12.12
N TYR A 65 -7.16 -5.63 11.03
CA TYR A 65 -7.13 -7.08 10.76
C TYR A 65 -5.81 -7.57 10.11
N SER A 66 -4.89 -6.67 9.76
CA SER A 66 -3.65 -7.05 9.10
C SER A 66 -2.45 -6.25 9.61
N GLN A 67 -1.44 -6.94 10.12
CA GLN A 67 -0.18 -6.30 10.51
C GLN A 67 0.58 -5.68 9.32
N LYS A 68 0.43 -6.26 8.13
CA LYS A 68 1.05 -5.73 6.90
C LYS A 68 0.42 -4.42 6.43
N LEU A 69 -0.81 -4.14 6.88
CA LEU A 69 -1.55 -2.90 6.60
C LEU A 69 -1.58 -2.00 7.83
N ARG A 70 -0.47 -1.84 8.52
CA ARG A 70 -0.37 -0.98 9.70
C ARG A 70 0.86 -0.10 9.60
N SER A 71 0.66 1.21 9.82
CA SER A 71 1.80 2.13 9.98
C SER A 71 2.54 1.79 11.29
N PRO A 72 3.89 1.71 11.28
CA PRO A 72 4.67 1.50 12.49
C PRO A 72 4.47 2.62 13.53
N LEU A 73 4.00 3.79 13.11
CA LEU A 73 3.69 4.91 14.01
C LEU A 73 2.37 4.71 14.77
N THR A 74 1.52 3.76 14.35
CA THR A 74 0.23 3.45 14.99
C THR A 74 0.29 2.23 15.91
N GLU A 75 1.46 1.62 16.07
CA GLU A 75 1.61 0.46 16.96
C GLU A 75 1.30 0.84 18.42
N PRO A 76 0.74 -0.09 19.22
CA PRO A 76 0.45 0.15 20.61
C PRO A 76 1.66 0.65 21.38
N GLY A 77 1.49 1.70 22.17
CA GLY A 77 2.56 2.30 22.97
C GLY A 77 3.40 3.37 22.25
N ILE A 78 3.35 3.46 20.94
CA ILE A 78 4.11 4.46 20.17
C ILE A 78 3.53 5.86 20.36
N GLY A 79 2.21 6.03 20.28
CA GLY A 79 1.51 7.28 20.63
C GLY A 79 1.95 8.53 19.83
N VAL A 80 2.51 8.34 18.63
CA VAL A 80 2.83 9.41 17.68
C VAL A 80 1.54 9.92 17.06
N LYS A 81 1.48 11.22 16.77
CA LYS A 81 0.30 11.87 16.19
C LYS A 81 0.68 12.73 15.00
N GLU A 82 -0.28 12.96 14.13
CA GLU A 82 -0.16 13.98 13.10
C GLU A 82 0.11 15.35 13.75
N GLY A 83 1.03 16.09 13.14
CA GLY A 83 1.55 17.34 13.69
C GLY A 83 2.78 17.19 14.60
N ASP A 84 3.12 15.98 15.07
CA ASP A 84 4.38 15.74 15.78
C ASP A 84 5.58 15.90 14.83
N TYR A 85 6.74 16.17 15.41
CA TYR A 85 8.01 16.33 14.71
C TYR A 85 8.95 15.17 15.00
N ILE A 86 9.58 14.64 13.94
CA ILE A 86 10.71 13.72 14.06
C ILE A 86 11.97 14.57 14.11
N THR A 87 12.58 14.67 15.28
CA THR A 87 13.75 15.54 15.51
C THR A 87 15.06 14.80 15.36
N ALA A 88 15.08 13.48 15.58
CA ALA A 88 16.25 12.64 15.34
C ALA A 88 15.84 11.19 15.00
N ILE A 89 16.71 10.48 14.30
CA ILE A 89 16.63 9.05 14.02
C ILE A 89 17.95 8.42 14.46
N ASP A 90 17.87 7.41 15.34
CA ASP A 90 19.04 6.76 15.96
C ASP A 90 20.07 7.78 16.50
N GLY A 91 19.58 8.86 17.12
CA GLY A 91 20.40 9.92 17.67
C GLY A 91 20.93 10.96 16.68
N ILE A 92 20.75 10.76 15.37
CA ILE A 92 21.16 11.71 14.33
C ILE A 92 20.02 12.70 14.10
N SER A 93 20.31 14.00 14.27
CA SER A 93 19.30 15.05 14.07
C SER A 93 18.80 15.09 12.62
N THR A 94 17.49 15.13 12.44
CA THR A 94 16.88 15.26 11.10
C THR A 94 17.11 16.64 10.48
N ALA A 95 17.43 17.65 11.29
CA ALA A 95 17.76 18.99 10.79
C ALA A 95 19.09 19.04 10.03
N THR A 96 19.95 18.04 10.19
CA THR A 96 21.27 18.00 9.53
C THR A 96 21.24 17.36 8.14
N VAL A 97 20.08 16.87 7.70
CA VAL A 97 19.92 16.21 6.40
C VAL A 97 18.84 16.90 5.56
N ASP A 98 19.04 16.94 4.26
CA ASP A 98 18.04 17.49 3.32
C ASP A 98 16.92 16.49 3.02
N ASN A 99 17.18 15.21 3.21
CA ASN A 99 16.22 14.15 2.99
C ASN A 99 16.26 13.16 4.16
N ILE A 100 15.17 13.11 4.93
CA ILE A 100 15.04 12.23 6.09
C ILE A 100 15.25 10.74 5.74
N TYR A 101 14.90 10.33 4.52
CA TYR A 101 15.06 8.95 4.08
C TYR A 101 16.52 8.51 4.00
N SER A 102 17.48 9.45 3.93
CA SER A 102 18.91 9.10 4.03
C SER A 102 19.26 8.44 5.39
N LEU A 103 18.55 8.83 6.46
CA LEU A 103 18.70 8.23 7.79
C LEU A 103 17.95 6.90 7.95
N LEU A 104 17.10 6.58 7.01
CA LEU A 104 16.28 5.35 6.98
C LEU A 104 16.80 4.31 5.98
N ALA A 105 17.88 4.62 5.26
CA ALA A 105 18.53 3.67 4.37
C ALA A 105 19.06 2.45 5.16
N GLY A 106 18.74 1.25 4.71
CA GLY A 106 19.07 0.00 5.41
C GLY A 106 18.25 -0.29 6.66
N LYS A 107 17.21 0.52 6.95
CA LYS A 107 16.39 0.38 8.16
C LYS A 107 15.07 -0.39 7.96
N ALA A 108 14.78 -0.84 6.75
CA ALA A 108 13.61 -1.67 6.51
C ALA A 108 13.61 -2.91 7.42
N ASN A 109 12.54 -3.08 8.19
CA ASN A 109 12.39 -4.17 9.14
C ASN A 109 13.44 -4.21 10.30
N VAL A 110 14.19 -3.12 10.51
CA VAL A 110 15.20 -2.98 11.59
C VAL A 110 14.65 -2.06 12.68
N LEU A 111 14.78 -2.45 13.96
CA LEU A 111 14.39 -1.59 15.06
C LEU A 111 15.16 -0.26 15.01
N THR A 112 14.40 0.84 14.99
CA THR A 112 14.92 2.19 14.79
C THR A 112 14.32 3.12 15.83
N GLU A 113 15.18 3.90 16.52
CA GLU A 113 14.75 4.88 17.51
C GLU A 113 14.39 6.19 16.81
N LEU A 114 13.20 6.71 17.09
CA LEU A 114 12.79 8.05 16.70
C LEU A 114 12.70 8.96 17.91
N SER A 115 13.30 10.15 17.84
CA SER A 115 13.06 11.23 18.78
C SER A 115 11.89 12.08 18.29
N ILE A 116 10.80 12.09 19.07
CA ILE A 116 9.53 12.73 18.70
C ILE A 116 9.26 13.91 19.63
N ASN A 117 8.76 15.00 19.06
CA ASN A 117 8.32 16.16 19.82
C ASN A 117 7.03 16.74 19.24
N ARG A 118 6.23 17.39 20.07
CA ARG A 118 5.02 18.14 19.62
C ARG A 118 5.36 19.51 19.01
N THR A 119 6.57 19.97 19.23
CA THR A 119 7.08 21.25 18.71
C THR A 119 8.36 21.01 17.93
N ALA A 120 8.69 21.90 17.02
CA ALA A 120 9.93 21.87 16.24
C ALA A 120 11.16 22.18 17.10
N SER A 121 11.44 21.34 18.09
CA SER A 121 12.51 21.51 19.08
C SER A 121 13.14 20.18 19.46
N SER A 122 14.46 20.19 19.68
CA SER A 122 15.21 19.06 20.23
C SER A 122 15.12 18.94 21.75
N LYS A 123 14.49 19.91 22.45
CA LYS A 123 14.31 19.88 23.91
C LYS A 123 12.96 19.23 24.26
N GLY A 124 12.96 18.36 25.27
CA GLY A 124 11.73 17.70 25.73
C GLY A 124 11.21 16.61 24.80
N VAL A 125 12.09 16.02 24.00
CA VAL A 125 11.76 14.90 23.11
C VAL A 125 11.42 13.65 23.91
N ARG A 126 10.50 12.86 23.38
CA ARG A 126 10.29 11.47 23.78
C ARG A 126 10.88 10.53 22.73
N LYS A 127 11.40 9.41 23.17
CA LYS A 127 11.96 8.39 22.31
C LYS A 127 10.96 7.28 22.12
N VAL A 128 10.81 6.83 20.90
CA VAL A 128 10.01 5.66 20.54
C VAL A 128 10.84 4.76 19.62
N VAL A 129 10.66 3.46 19.79
CA VAL A 129 11.32 2.48 18.90
C VAL A 129 10.26 1.86 18.02
N ILE A 130 10.50 1.92 16.73
CA ILE A 130 9.61 1.36 15.72
C ILE A 130 10.37 0.37 14.85
N LYS A 131 9.63 -0.39 14.06
CA LYS A 131 10.16 -1.23 13.00
C LYS A 131 9.65 -0.71 11.65
N PRO A 132 10.45 0.12 10.93
CA PRO A 132 10.05 0.68 9.65
C PRO A 132 9.67 -0.40 8.65
N LEU A 133 8.72 -0.09 7.77
CA LEU A 133 8.28 -0.97 6.68
C LEU A 133 9.33 -1.01 5.56
N ASP A 134 9.32 -2.07 4.80
CA ASP A 134 10.06 -2.19 3.53
C ASP A 134 9.26 -1.72 2.32
N ASN A 135 7.92 -1.65 2.48
CA ASN A 135 6.99 -1.21 1.45
C ASN A 135 5.74 -0.59 2.10
N GLU A 136 5.43 0.65 1.78
CA GLU A 136 4.21 1.34 2.25
C GLU A 136 3.14 1.49 1.17
N TYR A 137 3.39 0.98 -0.06
CA TYR A 137 2.39 0.99 -1.13
C TYR A 137 1.06 0.34 -0.71
N PRO A 138 1.05 -0.81 0.01
CA PRO A 138 -0.21 -1.40 0.48
C PRO A 138 -1.02 -0.47 1.39
N LEU A 139 -0.36 0.38 2.20
CA LEU A 139 -1.04 1.38 3.03
C LEU A 139 -1.66 2.50 2.19
N TYR A 140 -0.92 3.05 1.23
CA TYR A 140 -1.45 4.06 0.32
C TYR A 140 -2.63 3.52 -0.47
N HIS A 141 -2.49 2.32 -1.02
CA HIS A 141 -3.55 1.64 -1.76
C HIS A 141 -4.80 1.41 -0.91
N TYR A 142 -4.64 0.87 0.30
CA TYR A 142 -5.75 0.67 1.23
C TYR A 142 -6.47 1.99 1.53
N ASN A 143 -5.73 3.04 1.85
CA ASN A 143 -6.31 4.36 2.12
C ASN A 143 -7.05 4.93 0.91
N TRP A 144 -6.51 4.73 -0.29
CA TRP A 144 -7.17 5.16 -1.53
C TRP A 144 -8.50 4.44 -1.73
N VAL A 145 -8.56 3.12 -1.51
CA VAL A 145 -9.81 2.33 -1.59
C VAL A 145 -10.81 2.83 -0.55
N GLN A 146 -10.39 2.97 0.73
CA GLN A 146 -11.27 3.46 1.80
C GLN A 146 -11.83 4.86 1.51
N ASN A 147 -11.01 5.75 0.98
CA ASN A 147 -11.45 7.09 0.58
C ASN A 147 -12.45 7.04 -0.59
N ASN A 148 -12.30 6.12 -1.53
CA ASN A 148 -13.26 5.97 -2.62
C ASN A 148 -14.60 5.41 -2.12
N ILE A 149 -14.57 4.42 -1.24
CA ILE A 149 -15.78 3.91 -0.57
C ILE A 149 -16.52 5.07 0.12
N LYS A 150 -15.82 5.85 0.94
CA LYS A 150 -16.39 6.99 1.64
C LYS A 150 -16.99 8.03 0.70
N LYS A 151 -16.28 8.38 -0.38
CA LYS A 151 -16.75 9.34 -1.39
C LYS A 151 -18.05 8.87 -2.07
N VAL A 152 -18.12 7.58 -2.43
CA VAL A 152 -19.32 7.01 -3.06
C VAL A 152 -20.49 6.99 -2.06
N GLU A 153 -20.23 6.59 -0.83
CA GLU A 153 -21.24 6.57 0.23
C GLU A 153 -21.81 7.97 0.49
N GLU A 154 -20.96 8.98 0.66
CA GLU A 154 -21.38 10.38 0.88
C GLU A 154 -22.14 10.94 -0.34
N ALA A 155 -21.65 10.72 -1.56
CA ALA A 155 -22.27 11.23 -2.78
C ALA A 155 -23.63 10.61 -3.09
N THR A 156 -23.92 9.42 -2.57
CA THR A 156 -25.14 8.66 -2.87
C THR A 156 -26.05 8.48 -1.66
N ASN A 157 -25.73 9.11 -0.54
CA ASN A 157 -26.42 8.90 0.75
C ASN A 157 -26.49 7.40 1.12
N GLY A 158 -25.37 6.67 0.90
CA GLY A 158 -25.24 5.26 1.23
C GLY A 158 -25.97 4.29 0.30
N ARG A 159 -26.61 4.74 -0.79
CA ARG A 159 -27.38 3.87 -1.70
C ARG A 159 -26.53 3.05 -2.65
N VAL A 160 -25.32 3.53 -2.99
CA VAL A 160 -24.41 2.85 -3.91
C VAL A 160 -23.21 2.30 -3.16
N GLY A 161 -22.86 1.04 -3.43
CA GLY A 161 -21.66 0.39 -2.95
C GLY A 161 -20.45 0.63 -3.88
N TYR A 162 -19.25 0.36 -3.35
CA TYR A 162 -18.01 0.46 -4.11
C TYR A 162 -17.10 -0.74 -3.80
N VAL A 163 -16.59 -1.38 -4.84
CA VAL A 163 -15.63 -2.48 -4.76
C VAL A 163 -14.48 -2.19 -5.71
N TYR A 164 -13.25 -2.28 -5.20
CA TYR A 164 -12.04 -2.24 -6.02
C TYR A 164 -11.46 -3.65 -6.20
N ILE A 165 -11.06 -3.99 -7.42
CA ILE A 165 -10.48 -5.30 -7.75
C ILE A 165 -9.06 -5.09 -8.32
N PRO A 166 -7.99 -5.32 -7.52
CA PRO A 166 -6.61 -5.03 -7.93
C PRO A 166 -6.07 -5.95 -9.03
N ASP A 167 -6.54 -7.19 -9.06
CA ASP A 167 -6.16 -8.21 -10.02
C ASP A 167 -7.29 -9.24 -10.20
N MET A 168 -7.15 -10.10 -11.17
CA MET A 168 -8.03 -11.26 -11.36
C MET A 168 -7.37 -12.55 -10.84
N GLY A 169 -6.65 -12.43 -9.72
CA GLY A 169 -6.04 -13.51 -8.96
C GLY A 169 -6.68 -13.71 -7.59
N PRO A 170 -6.03 -14.49 -6.71
CA PRO A 170 -6.52 -14.75 -5.35
C PRO A 170 -6.70 -13.48 -4.50
N ASP A 171 -5.82 -12.48 -4.66
CA ASP A 171 -5.89 -11.24 -3.89
C ASP A 171 -7.10 -10.41 -4.33
N GLY A 172 -7.33 -10.26 -5.64
CA GLY A 172 -8.52 -9.59 -6.16
C GLY A 172 -9.82 -10.28 -5.77
N LEU A 173 -9.86 -11.61 -5.79
CA LEU A 173 -11.03 -12.37 -5.33
C LEU A 173 -11.31 -12.16 -3.85
N ASN A 174 -10.27 -12.10 -3.01
CA ASN A 174 -10.39 -11.83 -1.58
C ASN A 174 -10.89 -10.40 -1.31
N GLU A 175 -10.35 -9.40 -2.05
CA GLU A 175 -10.83 -8.02 -1.95
C GLU A 175 -12.27 -7.88 -2.43
N PHE A 176 -12.62 -8.52 -3.55
CA PHE A 176 -14.00 -8.59 -4.02
C PHE A 176 -14.92 -9.16 -2.93
N ALA A 177 -14.60 -10.32 -2.38
CA ALA A 177 -15.42 -10.94 -1.33
C ALA A 177 -15.56 -10.06 -0.09
N ARG A 178 -14.47 -9.40 0.33
CA ARG A 178 -14.44 -8.54 1.51
C ARG A 178 -15.39 -7.34 1.39
N TYR A 179 -15.45 -6.73 0.23
CA TYR A 179 -16.22 -5.51 0.02
C TYR A 179 -17.58 -5.73 -0.66
N PHE A 180 -17.76 -6.82 -1.39
CA PHE A 180 -19.02 -7.13 -2.06
C PHE A 180 -20.11 -7.59 -1.09
N TYR A 181 -19.81 -8.62 -0.28
CA TYR A 181 -20.84 -9.21 0.60
C TYR A 181 -21.43 -8.26 1.64
N PRO A 182 -20.69 -7.34 2.26
CA PRO A 182 -21.28 -6.36 3.17
C PRO A 182 -22.18 -5.31 2.50
N GLN A 183 -22.23 -5.28 1.17
CA GLN A 183 -22.95 -4.27 0.39
C GLN A 183 -24.07 -4.85 -0.48
N LEU A 184 -24.54 -6.06 -0.18
CA LEU A 184 -25.62 -6.72 -0.92
C LEU A 184 -26.98 -6.03 -0.78
N ASP A 185 -27.15 -5.17 0.21
CA ASP A 185 -28.35 -4.37 0.46
C ASP A 185 -28.36 -3.04 -0.28
N LYS A 186 -27.29 -2.69 -0.99
CA LYS A 186 -27.19 -1.47 -1.78
C LYS A 186 -28.03 -1.56 -3.06
N GLU A 187 -28.53 -0.40 -3.51
CA GLU A 187 -29.34 -0.29 -4.72
C GLU A 187 -28.50 -0.49 -6.02
N ALA A 188 -27.20 -0.16 -5.94
CA ALA A 188 -26.24 -0.32 -7.03
C ALA A 188 -24.82 -0.52 -6.50
N LEU A 189 -23.94 -0.97 -7.37
CA LEU A 189 -22.53 -1.23 -7.06
C LEU A 189 -21.64 -0.63 -8.14
N ILE A 190 -20.62 0.13 -7.74
CA ILE A 190 -19.51 0.53 -8.59
C ILE A 190 -18.41 -0.52 -8.43
N ILE A 191 -18.04 -1.17 -9.52
CA ILE A 191 -16.88 -2.05 -9.58
C ILE A 191 -15.76 -1.27 -10.27
N ASP A 192 -14.66 -1.06 -9.54
CA ASP A 192 -13.48 -0.34 -10.01
C ASP A 192 -12.34 -1.32 -10.22
N ASP A 193 -11.97 -1.51 -11.46
CA ASP A 193 -10.87 -2.38 -11.89
C ASP A 193 -9.72 -1.59 -12.55
N ARG A 194 -9.66 -0.29 -12.31
CA ARG A 194 -8.56 0.54 -12.82
C ARG A 194 -7.21 0.03 -12.33
N ALA A 195 -6.25 -0.09 -13.26
CA ALA A 195 -4.94 -0.67 -13.03
C ALA A 195 -4.98 -2.14 -12.56
N ASN A 196 -6.06 -2.87 -12.87
CA ASN A 196 -6.14 -4.30 -12.60
C ASN A 196 -5.01 -5.05 -13.32
N GLY A 197 -4.28 -5.88 -12.58
CA GLY A 197 -3.11 -6.62 -13.09
C GLY A 197 -3.43 -7.83 -13.96
N GLY A 198 -4.73 -8.14 -14.17
CA GLY A 198 -5.17 -9.35 -14.89
C GLY A 198 -5.15 -10.60 -14.01
N GLY A 199 -5.41 -11.75 -14.63
CA GLY A 199 -5.49 -13.06 -13.99
C GLY A 199 -6.62 -13.92 -14.58
N ASN A 200 -7.13 -14.88 -13.81
CA ASN A 200 -8.07 -15.89 -14.32
C ASN A 200 -9.29 -16.14 -13.42
N VAL A 201 -9.53 -15.33 -12.37
CA VAL A 201 -10.68 -15.51 -11.47
C VAL A 201 -11.94 -14.74 -11.90
N SER A 202 -11.89 -13.98 -12.99
CA SER A 202 -13.04 -13.23 -13.52
C SER A 202 -14.33 -14.07 -13.67
N PRO A 203 -14.30 -15.34 -14.12
CA PRO A 203 -15.50 -16.17 -14.17
C PRO A 203 -16.16 -16.36 -12.79
N MET A 204 -15.34 -16.47 -11.74
CA MET A 204 -15.84 -16.62 -10.37
C MET A 204 -16.51 -15.35 -9.84
N ILE A 205 -15.98 -14.19 -10.21
CA ILE A 205 -16.57 -12.88 -9.86
C ILE A 205 -17.90 -12.70 -10.59
N ILE A 206 -17.93 -12.97 -11.90
CA ILE A 206 -19.13 -12.88 -12.70
C ILE A 206 -20.23 -13.82 -12.17
N GLU A 207 -19.86 -15.06 -11.83
CA GLU A 207 -20.80 -16.02 -11.24
C GLU A 207 -21.40 -15.48 -9.93
N ARG A 208 -20.62 -14.82 -9.06
CA ARG A 208 -21.12 -14.20 -7.84
C ARG A 208 -22.07 -13.04 -8.09
N LEU A 209 -21.78 -12.21 -9.06
CA LEU A 209 -22.61 -11.06 -9.44
C LEU A 209 -23.96 -11.50 -10.03
N LEU A 210 -24.00 -12.66 -10.72
CA LEU A 210 -25.21 -13.20 -11.35
C LEU A 210 -26.03 -14.13 -10.45
N ARG A 211 -25.60 -14.37 -9.19
CA ARG A 211 -26.31 -15.26 -8.28
C ARG A 211 -27.66 -14.72 -7.86
N GLU A 212 -28.67 -15.55 -8.00
CA GLU A 212 -29.99 -15.34 -7.43
C GLU A 212 -30.16 -16.15 -6.14
N PRO A 213 -30.85 -15.60 -5.11
CA PRO A 213 -31.19 -16.37 -3.91
C PRO A 213 -32.13 -17.52 -4.28
N TYR A 214 -31.67 -18.76 -4.10
CA TYR A 214 -32.51 -19.95 -4.36
C TYR A 214 -33.10 -20.57 -3.07
N ARG A 215 -32.63 -20.10 -1.89
CA ARG A 215 -33.08 -20.61 -0.59
C ARG A 215 -32.90 -19.59 0.51
N LEU A 216 -33.95 -19.37 1.30
CA LEU A 216 -33.90 -18.64 2.55
C LEU A 216 -34.14 -19.63 3.71
N THR A 217 -33.32 -19.53 4.76
CA THR A 217 -33.44 -20.36 5.97
C THR A 217 -33.59 -19.43 7.16
N MET A 218 -34.69 -19.61 7.92
CA MET A 218 -34.92 -18.90 9.18
C MET A 218 -34.95 -19.90 10.32
N ARG A 219 -34.32 -19.55 11.44
CA ARG A 219 -34.47 -20.31 12.68
C ARG A 219 -35.75 -19.92 13.35
N ARG A 220 -36.49 -20.92 13.87
CA ARG A 220 -37.70 -20.65 14.63
C ARG A 220 -37.32 -20.01 15.97
N GLY A 221 -37.81 -18.76 16.21
CA GLY A 221 -37.57 -18.04 17.47
C GLY A 221 -36.39 -17.01 17.42
N SER A 222 -35.94 -16.60 16.24
CA SER A 222 -35.04 -15.43 16.07
C SER A 222 -35.82 -14.17 15.72
#